data_b86e767347a471fa0a5549df29e175bb
#
_entry.id   b86e767347a471fa0a5549df29e175bb
#
_cell.length_a   1.000
_cell.length_b   1.000
_cell.length_c   1.000
_cell.angle_alpha   90.00
_cell.angle_beta   90.00
_cell.angle_gamma   90.00
#
_symmetry.space_group_name_H-M   'P 1'
#
loop_
_entity.id
_entity.type
_entity.pdbx_description
1 polymer ?
#
loop_
_entity_poly.entity_id
_entity_poly.type
_entity_poly.pdbx_seq_one_letter_code
_entity_poly.pdbx_strand_id
1 'polypeptide(L)'
;MKLNPKQLAVSAALLTLLAAGAALPATAASPISAPAAITFPWSAVATESVETGDYAASMTVGTAQQLSPVVTPAKAAKRNGVSYVSDNPNIVSVTEDGVAQAVGLGTAQITATCGGVSCTYAITTQPDSTMIATEMDITLASSTIAVGDHTNVSLAVLPPT
;
A
#
# COMPACT_ATOMS: atom_id res chain seq x y z
N MET A 1 22.18 -13.88 -27.72
CA MET A 1 21.36 -13.57 -26.53
C MET A 1 21.98 -12.36 -25.83
N LYS A 2 21.34 -11.17 -25.92
CA LYS A 2 21.87 -9.93 -25.34
C LYS A 2 21.52 -9.91 -23.87
N LEU A 3 22.52 -9.97 -22.97
CA LEU A 3 22.32 -9.85 -21.54
C LEU A 3 21.96 -8.41 -21.19
N ASN A 4 20.92 -8.24 -20.36
CA ASN A 4 20.46 -6.94 -19.88
C ASN A 4 21.52 -6.31 -18.97
N PRO A 5 21.89 -5.03 -19.15
CA PRO A 5 22.95 -4.36 -18.39
C PRO A 5 22.73 -4.34 -16.87
N LYS A 6 21.49 -4.54 -16.41
CA LYS A 6 21.19 -4.66 -14.97
C LYS A 6 21.62 -6.01 -14.36
N GLN A 7 21.82 -7.04 -15.15
CA GLN A 7 22.34 -8.32 -14.68
C GLN A 7 23.88 -8.33 -14.57
N LEU A 8 24.57 -7.49 -15.34
CA LEU A 8 26.03 -7.35 -15.23
C LEU A 8 26.46 -6.66 -13.92
N ALA A 9 25.62 -5.77 -13.36
CA ALA A 9 25.97 -5.03 -12.15
C ALA A 9 26.03 -5.92 -10.89
N VAL A 10 25.21 -6.99 -10.84
CA VAL A 10 25.19 -7.92 -9.70
C VAL A 10 26.37 -8.89 -9.74
N SER A 11 26.87 -9.23 -10.94
CA SER A 11 28.04 -10.10 -11.09
C SER A 11 29.37 -9.38 -10.83
N ALA A 12 29.42 -8.05 -11.06
CA ALA A 12 30.65 -7.27 -10.84
C ALA A 12 30.94 -7.00 -9.35
N ALA A 13 29.91 -6.95 -8.50
CA ALA A 13 30.10 -6.70 -7.06
C ALA A 13 30.69 -7.90 -6.30
N LEU A 14 30.56 -9.11 -6.84
CA LEU A 14 31.12 -10.33 -6.20
C LEU A 14 32.54 -10.63 -6.61
N LEU A 15 33.07 -9.97 -7.64
CA LEU A 15 34.42 -10.26 -8.18
C LEU A 15 35.54 -9.37 -7.58
N THR A 16 35.16 -8.30 -6.84
CA THR A 16 36.13 -7.34 -6.30
C THR A 16 36.70 -7.70 -4.91
N LEU A 17 36.20 -8.77 -4.28
CA LEU A 17 36.67 -9.16 -2.94
C LEU A 17 37.81 -10.21 -2.94
N LEU A 18 38.34 -10.62 -4.09
CA LEU A 18 39.38 -11.66 -4.19
C LEU A 18 40.76 -11.17 -4.71
N ALA A 19 40.97 -9.87 -4.79
CA ALA A 19 42.22 -9.31 -5.34
C ALA A 19 43.12 -8.65 -4.28
N ALA A 20 43.25 -9.26 -3.10
CA ALA A 20 44.30 -8.86 -2.15
C ALA A 20 44.85 -10.09 -1.45
N GLY A 21 45.90 -10.70 -2.03
CA GLY A 21 46.63 -11.74 -1.30
C GLY A 21 47.61 -12.56 -2.15
N ALA A 22 48.88 -12.16 -2.12
CA ALA A 22 50.08 -12.97 -2.23
C ALA A 22 50.31 -13.80 -3.51
N ALA A 23 51.34 -13.41 -4.24
CA ALA A 23 52.00 -14.23 -5.24
C ALA A 23 52.58 -15.50 -4.60
N LEU A 24 52.08 -16.66 -5.01
CA LEU A 24 52.70 -17.96 -4.76
C LEU A 24 53.29 -18.50 -6.07
N PRO A 25 54.43 -19.24 -6.00
CA PRO A 25 55.10 -19.71 -7.19
C PRO A 25 54.28 -20.74 -7.96
N ALA A 26 54.35 -20.65 -9.29
CA ALA A 26 53.65 -21.52 -10.21
C ALA A 26 54.17 -22.96 -10.11
N THR A 27 53.41 -23.82 -9.48
CA THR A 27 53.44 -25.27 -9.70
C THR A 27 52.17 -25.62 -10.48
N ALA A 28 52.35 -26.33 -11.58
CA ALA A 28 51.30 -26.70 -12.53
C ALA A 28 50.09 -27.31 -11.80
N ALA A 29 49.05 -26.51 -11.62
CA ALA A 29 47.75 -26.97 -11.18
C ALA A 29 46.93 -27.44 -12.40
N SER A 30 46.50 -28.66 -12.37
CA SER A 30 45.46 -29.18 -13.31
C SER A 30 44.31 -28.21 -13.40
N PRO A 31 43.69 -28.03 -14.56
CA PRO A 31 42.51 -27.14 -14.67
C PRO A 31 41.41 -27.67 -13.74
N ILE A 32 41.22 -26.99 -12.63
CA ILE A 32 40.09 -27.23 -11.77
C ILE A 32 38.87 -26.85 -12.63
N SER A 33 38.08 -27.86 -13.00
CA SER A 33 36.80 -27.64 -13.66
C SER A 33 36.02 -26.61 -12.83
N ALA A 34 35.64 -25.50 -13.46
CA ALA A 34 34.85 -24.47 -12.79
C ALA A 34 33.67 -25.15 -12.11
N PRO A 35 33.40 -24.87 -10.82
CA PRO A 35 32.27 -25.48 -10.16
C PRO A 35 31.02 -25.14 -10.94
N ALA A 36 30.18 -26.15 -11.23
CA ALA A 36 28.90 -25.95 -11.83
C ALA A 36 28.15 -24.88 -11.04
N ALA A 37 27.59 -23.90 -11.73
CA ALA A 37 26.89 -22.80 -11.12
C ALA A 37 25.92 -23.33 -10.07
N ILE A 38 26.15 -22.99 -8.79
CA ILE A 38 25.24 -23.36 -7.71
C ILE A 38 23.98 -22.54 -7.94
N THR A 39 22.97 -23.17 -8.53
CA THR A 39 21.66 -22.58 -8.71
C THR A 39 20.91 -22.70 -7.39
N PHE A 40 20.81 -21.61 -6.64
CA PHE A 40 19.96 -21.59 -5.45
C PHE A 40 18.51 -21.67 -5.89
N PRO A 41 17.74 -22.68 -5.44
CA PRO A 41 16.35 -22.86 -5.84
C PRO A 41 15.40 -21.74 -5.38
N TRP A 42 15.88 -20.83 -4.52
CA TRP A 42 15.20 -19.64 -4.03
C TRP A 42 15.78 -18.34 -4.59
N SER A 43 16.23 -18.34 -5.80
CA SER A 43 16.53 -17.07 -6.47
C SER A 43 15.32 -16.15 -6.35
N ALA A 44 15.45 -15.07 -5.58
CA ALA A 44 14.41 -14.08 -5.45
C ALA A 44 13.99 -13.65 -6.86
N VAL A 45 12.70 -13.75 -7.16
CA VAL A 45 12.18 -13.25 -8.42
C VAL A 45 12.15 -11.75 -8.31
N ALA A 46 13.01 -11.05 -9.07
CA ALA A 46 13.00 -9.61 -9.09
C ALA A 46 11.62 -9.12 -9.54
N THR A 47 11.05 -8.19 -8.79
CA THR A 47 9.85 -7.46 -9.22
C THR A 47 10.30 -6.37 -10.17
N GLU A 48 9.71 -6.31 -11.36
CA GLU A 48 10.05 -5.32 -12.40
C GLU A 48 9.13 -4.10 -12.30
N SER A 49 7.81 -4.33 -12.10
CA SER A 49 6.84 -3.27 -11.89
C SER A 49 5.73 -3.72 -10.93
N VAL A 50 5.15 -2.76 -10.24
CA VAL A 50 3.88 -2.88 -9.50
C VAL A 50 3.02 -1.71 -9.94
N GLU A 51 1.84 -2.01 -10.46
CA GLU A 51 0.89 -1.01 -10.95
C GLU A 51 -0.43 -1.14 -10.20
N THR A 52 -1.17 -0.05 -10.09
CA THR A 52 -2.52 -0.09 -9.56
C THR A 52 -3.41 -0.83 -10.55
N GLY A 53 -4.06 -1.90 -10.12
CA GLY A 53 -5.14 -2.50 -10.88
C GLY A 53 -6.41 -1.66 -10.79
N ASP A 54 -7.53 -2.22 -11.22
CA ASP A 54 -8.83 -1.55 -11.10
C ASP A 54 -9.19 -1.35 -9.62
N TYR A 55 -9.57 -0.12 -9.27
CA TYR A 55 -10.06 0.23 -7.93
C TYR A 55 -10.99 1.44 -7.98
N ALA A 56 -11.88 1.56 -7.02
CA ALA A 56 -12.70 2.76 -6.86
C ALA A 56 -11.90 3.84 -6.12
N ALA A 57 -11.62 4.96 -6.79
CA ALA A 57 -10.93 6.10 -6.17
C ALA A 57 -11.80 6.86 -5.16
N SER A 58 -13.12 6.59 -5.15
CA SER A 58 -14.07 7.14 -4.19
C SER A 58 -14.83 6.01 -3.51
N MET A 59 -14.94 6.08 -2.17
CA MET A 59 -15.66 5.10 -1.34
C MET A 59 -16.60 5.82 -0.38
N THR A 60 -17.70 5.18 -0.03
CA THR A 60 -18.58 5.64 1.05
C THR A 60 -18.07 5.11 2.38
N VAL A 61 -18.07 5.92 3.44
CA VAL A 61 -17.71 5.47 4.79
C VAL A 61 -18.53 4.23 5.17
N GLY A 62 -17.87 3.24 5.73
CA GLY A 62 -18.45 1.92 6.05
C GLY A 62 -18.33 0.87 4.95
N THR A 63 -17.96 1.25 3.72
CA THR A 63 -17.73 0.30 2.62
C THR A 63 -16.29 -0.20 2.56
N ALA A 64 -16.10 -1.34 1.91
CA ALA A 64 -14.78 -1.92 1.68
C ALA A 64 -14.61 -2.34 0.21
N GLN A 65 -13.36 -2.33 -0.27
CA GLN A 65 -12.99 -2.83 -1.59
C GLN A 65 -11.69 -3.64 -1.54
N GLN A 66 -11.55 -4.59 -2.45
CA GLN A 66 -10.31 -5.34 -2.63
C GLN A 66 -9.37 -4.56 -3.55
N LEU A 67 -8.15 -4.32 -3.10
CA LEU A 67 -7.07 -3.80 -3.93
C LEU A 67 -6.32 -4.95 -4.58
N SER A 68 -6.11 -4.86 -5.89
CA SER A 68 -5.48 -5.92 -6.67
C SER A 68 -4.35 -5.33 -7.54
N PRO A 69 -3.15 -5.10 -6.98
CA PRO A 69 -2.04 -4.57 -7.74
C PRO A 69 -1.58 -5.57 -8.82
N VAL A 70 -1.23 -5.05 -9.97
CA VAL A 70 -0.66 -5.82 -11.07
C VAL A 70 0.86 -5.87 -10.90
N VAL A 71 1.39 -7.04 -10.60
CA VAL A 71 2.82 -7.27 -10.36
C VAL A 71 3.45 -7.98 -11.55
N THR A 72 4.52 -7.41 -12.09
CA THR A 72 5.28 -8.02 -13.18
C THR A 72 6.68 -8.42 -12.69
N PRO A 73 7.13 -9.66 -12.94
CA PRO A 73 6.34 -10.80 -13.43
C PRO A 73 5.36 -11.35 -12.37
N ALA A 74 4.22 -11.90 -12.79
CA ALA A 74 3.16 -12.38 -11.88
C ALA A 74 3.64 -13.38 -10.80
N LYS A 75 4.69 -14.15 -11.09
CA LYS A 75 5.34 -15.05 -10.12
C LYS A 75 6.05 -14.33 -8.97
N ALA A 76 6.39 -13.03 -9.15
CA ALA A 76 7.00 -12.24 -8.09
C ALA A 76 6.01 -12.00 -6.94
N ALA A 77 4.74 -11.71 -7.23
CA ALA A 77 3.70 -11.55 -6.22
C ALA A 77 3.53 -12.80 -5.35
N LYS A 78 3.54 -13.99 -5.97
CA LYS A 78 3.41 -15.27 -5.25
C LYS A 78 4.61 -15.60 -4.37
N ARG A 79 5.81 -15.14 -4.73
CA ARG A 79 7.04 -15.43 -3.98
C ARG A 79 7.39 -14.41 -2.93
N ASN A 80 7.24 -13.14 -3.27
CA ASN A 80 7.64 -12.03 -2.41
C ASN A 80 6.49 -11.55 -1.51
N GLY A 81 5.25 -11.89 -1.87
CA GLY A 81 4.06 -11.32 -1.26
C GLY A 81 3.87 -9.86 -1.66
N VAL A 82 2.70 -9.33 -1.36
CA VAL A 82 2.40 -7.90 -1.46
C VAL A 82 2.06 -7.40 -0.07
N SER A 83 2.70 -6.32 0.35
CA SER A 83 2.39 -5.64 1.61
C SER A 83 1.67 -4.33 1.33
N TYR A 84 0.74 -3.95 2.20
CA TYR A 84 -0.07 -2.74 2.08
C TYR A 84 0.10 -1.87 3.31
N VAL A 85 0.21 -0.57 3.09
CA VAL A 85 0.30 0.44 4.15
C VAL A 85 -0.56 1.64 3.80
N SER A 86 -1.44 2.06 4.72
CA SER A 86 -2.19 3.32 4.60
C SER A 86 -1.44 4.45 5.31
N ASP A 87 -1.37 5.62 4.70
CA ASP A 87 -0.83 6.83 5.32
C ASP A 87 -1.77 7.39 6.39
N ASN A 88 -3.08 7.10 6.28
CA ASN A 88 -4.07 7.50 7.27
C ASN A 88 -5.13 6.41 7.51
N PRO A 89 -4.87 5.45 8.40
CA PRO A 89 -5.79 4.35 8.68
C PRO A 89 -7.09 4.78 9.34
N ASN A 90 -7.20 6.01 9.87
CA ASN A 90 -8.44 6.57 10.40
C ASN A 90 -9.40 7.03 9.28
N ILE A 91 -8.91 7.23 8.07
CA ILE A 91 -9.70 7.55 6.88
C ILE A 91 -9.95 6.28 6.08
N VAL A 92 -8.88 5.58 5.68
CA VAL A 92 -8.97 4.28 5.01
C VAL A 92 -7.98 3.33 5.67
N SER A 93 -8.48 2.29 6.31
CA SER A 93 -7.65 1.19 6.81
C SER A 93 -7.44 0.15 5.71
N VAL A 94 -6.34 -0.60 5.77
CA VAL A 94 -6.05 -1.69 4.83
C VAL A 94 -5.59 -2.92 5.59
N THR A 95 -6.05 -4.10 5.18
CA THR A 95 -5.61 -5.39 5.73
C THR A 95 -4.39 -5.91 4.98
N GLU A 96 -3.71 -6.91 5.56
CA GLU A 96 -2.59 -7.61 4.91
C GLU A 96 -3.00 -8.27 3.59
N ASP A 97 -4.27 -8.68 3.46
CA ASP A 97 -4.84 -9.25 2.24
C ASP A 97 -5.20 -8.20 1.18
N GLY A 98 -4.99 -6.90 1.47
CA GLY A 98 -5.28 -5.79 0.56
C GLY A 98 -6.74 -5.37 0.51
N VAL A 99 -7.54 -5.65 1.55
CA VAL A 99 -8.89 -5.11 1.67
C VAL A 99 -8.80 -3.70 2.26
N ALA A 100 -9.16 -2.68 1.49
CA ALA A 100 -9.28 -1.30 1.93
C ALA A 100 -10.68 -1.05 2.46
N GLN A 101 -10.80 -0.49 3.66
CA GLN A 101 -12.06 -0.15 4.31
C GLN A 101 -12.11 1.36 4.59
N ALA A 102 -13.19 2.01 4.17
CA ALA A 102 -13.44 3.42 4.46
C ALA A 102 -13.95 3.56 5.91
N VAL A 103 -13.16 4.20 6.76
CA VAL A 103 -13.41 4.36 8.21
C VAL A 103 -13.89 5.76 8.54
N GLY A 104 -13.27 6.78 7.97
CA GLY A 104 -13.58 8.19 8.23
C GLY A 104 -13.61 9.00 6.95
N LEU A 105 -13.98 10.28 7.06
CA LEU A 105 -14.04 11.20 5.92
C LEU A 105 -12.66 11.78 5.60
N GLY A 106 -12.35 11.90 4.31
CA GLY A 106 -11.11 12.51 3.83
C GLY A 106 -10.49 11.76 2.66
N THR A 107 -9.18 11.96 2.46
CA THR A 107 -8.40 11.25 1.44
C THR A 107 -7.23 10.55 2.12
N ALA A 108 -7.01 9.29 1.77
CA ALA A 108 -5.86 8.51 2.21
C ALA A 108 -5.16 7.87 1.01
N GLN A 109 -3.85 7.65 1.16
CA GLN A 109 -3.04 6.95 0.19
C GLN A 109 -2.63 5.58 0.74
N ILE A 110 -2.89 4.54 -0.04
CA ILE A 110 -2.48 3.17 0.29
C ILE A 110 -1.34 2.79 -0.64
N THR A 111 -0.20 2.48 -0.06
CA THR A 111 0.98 1.99 -0.79
C THR A 111 1.00 0.48 -0.77
N ALA A 112 1.00 -0.14 -1.95
CA ALA A 112 1.22 -1.57 -2.14
C ALA A 112 2.67 -1.80 -2.59
N THR A 113 3.39 -2.68 -1.90
CA THR A 113 4.81 -2.95 -2.16
C THR A 113 5.03 -4.44 -2.38
N CYS A 114 5.78 -4.77 -3.44
CA CYS A 114 6.21 -6.13 -3.74
C CYS A 114 7.68 -6.14 -4.15
N GLY A 115 8.53 -6.87 -3.41
CA GLY A 115 9.94 -6.99 -3.75
C GLY A 115 10.72 -5.67 -3.84
N GLY A 116 10.30 -4.64 -3.09
CA GLY A 116 10.93 -3.31 -3.09
C GLY A 116 10.40 -2.35 -4.16
N VAL A 117 9.47 -2.77 -5.01
CA VAL A 117 8.76 -1.93 -5.98
C VAL A 117 7.36 -1.65 -5.46
N SER A 118 6.86 -0.43 -5.60
CA SER A 118 5.56 -0.02 -5.04
C SER A 118 4.70 0.76 -6.02
N CYS A 119 3.38 0.72 -5.78
CA CYS A 119 2.39 1.61 -6.37
C CYS A 119 1.53 2.24 -5.26
N THR A 120 0.82 3.31 -5.57
CA THR A 120 -0.02 4.04 -4.61
C THR A 120 -1.44 4.19 -5.13
N TYR A 121 -2.41 3.86 -4.28
CA TYR A 121 -3.84 4.06 -4.49
C TYR A 121 -4.28 5.30 -3.72
N ALA A 122 -4.83 6.30 -4.41
CA ALA A 122 -5.44 7.47 -3.77
C ALA A 122 -6.94 7.23 -3.64
N ILE A 123 -7.45 7.16 -2.41
CA ILE A 123 -8.86 6.88 -2.11
C ILE A 123 -9.43 8.05 -1.33
N THR A 124 -10.52 8.62 -1.85
CA THR A 124 -11.30 9.66 -1.17
C THR A 124 -12.57 9.06 -0.62
N THR A 125 -12.85 9.30 0.66
CA THR A 125 -14.06 8.80 1.30
C THR A 125 -15.13 9.88 1.34
N GLN A 126 -16.37 9.48 1.11
CA GLN A 126 -17.56 10.31 1.14
C GLN A 126 -18.47 9.89 2.29
N PRO A 127 -19.26 10.83 2.85
CA PRO A 127 -20.21 10.47 3.89
C PRO A 127 -21.27 9.51 3.34
N ASP A 128 -21.71 8.58 4.19
CA ASP A 128 -22.93 7.86 3.93
C ASP A 128 -24.16 8.80 4.10
N SER A 129 -25.23 8.51 3.39
CA SER A 129 -26.48 9.30 3.45
C SER A 129 -27.00 9.46 4.88
N THR A 130 -26.74 8.48 5.74
CA THR A 130 -27.12 8.52 7.17
C THR A 130 -26.30 9.50 8.01
N MET A 131 -25.12 9.94 7.51
CA MET A 131 -24.24 10.90 8.18
C MET A 131 -24.55 12.36 7.82
N ILE A 132 -25.39 12.58 6.82
CA ILE A 132 -25.77 13.91 6.35
C ILE A 132 -27.06 14.33 7.04
N ALA A 133 -27.01 15.37 7.86
CA ALA A 133 -28.24 15.96 8.39
C ALA A 133 -28.95 16.71 7.26
N THR A 134 -30.21 16.37 7.02
CA THR A 134 -31.04 17.01 5.99
C THR A 134 -31.98 18.06 6.58
N GLU A 135 -32.26 17.97 7.87
CA GLU A 135 -33.19 18.88 8.54
C GLU A 135 -32.67 19.19 9.95
N MET A 136 -32.88 20.44 10.35
CA MET A 136 -32.62 20.92 11.70
C MET A 136 -33.89 21.61 12.22
N ASP A 137 -34.46 21.06 13.28
CA ASP A 137 -35.62 21.64 13.95
C ASP A 137 -35.22 22.29 15.27
N ILE A 138 -35.58 23.57 15.43
CA ILE A 138 -35.34 24.35 16.63
C ILE A 138 -36.65 24.65 17.30
N THR A 139 -36.86 24.07 18.47
CA THR A 139 -38.06 24.27 19.26
C THR A 139 -37.76 25.08 20.52
N LEU A 140 -38.52 26.16 20.69
CA LEU A 140 -38.47 26.99 21.90
C LEU A 140 -39.63 26.57 22.85
N ALA A 141 -39.33 26.38 24.12
CA ALA A 141 -40.34 26.06 25.13
C ALA A 141 -41.32 27.23 25.36
N SER A 142 -40.84 28.47 25.12
CA SER A 142 -41.68 29.67 25.14
C SER A 142 -41.17 30.69 24.14
N SER A 143 -42.05 31.28 23.34
CA SER A 143 -41.69 32.35 22.40
C SER A 143 -41.67 33.75 23.05
N THR A 144 -42.18 33.87 24.28
CA THR A 144 -42.20 35.10 25.10
C THR A 144 -41.62 34.78 26.44
N ILE A 145 -40.66 35.60 26.89
CA ILE A 145 -40.03 35.50 28.20
C ILE A 145 -40.01 36.89 28.84
N ALA A 146 -40.22 36.94 30.17
CA ALA A 146 -40.07 38.17 30.94
C ALA A 146 -38.59 38.52 31.17
N VAL A 147 -38.33 39.76 31.46
CA VAL A 147 -36.93 40.19 31.78
C VAL A 147 -36.44 39.45 33.02
N GLY A 148 -35.36 38.70 32.84
CA GLY A 148 -34.74 37.87 33.88
C GLY A 148 -35.11 36.37 33.84
N ASP A 149 -36.07 35.98 33.01
CA ASP A 149 -36.45 34.58 32.78
C ASP A 149 -35.60 33.89 31.73
N HIS A 150 -35.64 32.56 31.73
CA HIS A 150 -34.95 31.71 30.74
C HIS A 150 -35.96 30.83 30.04
N THR A 151 -35.67 30.49 28.78
CA THR A 151 -36.43 29.45 28.06
C THR A 151 -35.51 28.35 27.57
N ASN A 152 -36.00 27.13 27.56
CA ASN A 152 -35.26 26.00 27.00
C ASN A 152 -35.32 26.01 25.48
N VAL A 153 -34.22 25.80 24.83
CA VAL A 153 -34.09 25.59 23.40
C VAL A 153 -33.75 24.14 23.18
N SER A 154 -34.60 23.45 22.43
CA SER A 154 -34.33 22.08 21.99
C SER A 154 -33.93 22.09 20.53
N LEU A 155 -32.87 21.39 20.21
CA LEU A 155 -32.36 21.22 18.87
C LEU A 155 -32.49 19.74 18.48
N ALA A 156 -33.24 19.45 17.43
CA ALA A 156 -33.31 18.14 16.80
C ALA A 156 -32.62 18.19 15.44
N VAL A 157 -31.68 17.28 15.21
CA VAL A 157 -31.01 17.08 13.93
C VAL A 157 -31.51 15.77 13.36
N LEU A 158 -32.15 15.81 12.22
CA LEU A 158 -32.77 14.66 11.57
C LEU A 158 -31.87 14.16 10.45
N PRO A 159 -31.52 12.86 10.44
CA PRO A 159 -30.89 12.24 9.29
C PRO A 159 -31.86 12.19 8.11
N PRO A 160 -31.40 11.99 6.86
CA PRO A 160 -32.27 11.80 5.71
C PRO A 160 -33.10 10.54 5.89
N THR A 161 -34.39 10.65 5.57
CA THR A 161 -35.36 9.52 5.58
C THR A 161 -35.22 8.66 4.32
#